data_1917127ce0fb073c21fce8164eab438e
#
_entry.id   1917127ce0fb073c21fce8164eab438e
#
_cell.length_a   1.000
_cell.length_b   1.000
_cell.length_c   1.000
_cell.angle_alpha   90.00
_cell.angle_beta   90.00
_cell.angle_gamma   90.00
#
_symmetry.space_group_name_H-M   'P 1'
#
loop_
_entity.id
_entity.type
_entity.pdbx_description
1 polymer ?
#
loop_
_entity_poly.entity_id
_entity_poly.type
_entity_poly.pdbx_seq_one_letter_code
_entity_poly.pdbx_strand_id
1 'polypeptide(L)'
;MANNKTVIVTGASQGIGAAVVQSLLERGYNIVGTSRSVSKAGFKPSPNLTLVDGDIGQASTAEKVAQTAISKFGSIDHVVNNAGIFSAKPFTDYTAEEFRGLVSTNLEGFIFITQLAVKQMLSQGTGGSVTSITAALAKNPIAGVPASIPMITKGGLNAITVSLASEYAKSNIRFNAVAPGVVDTPLHRNNPKNFLKTLSPMGTISNAKEIADAVVYLMEARNVTGEVLHVDGGAHVGRW
;
A
#
# COMPACT_ATOMS: atom_id res chain seq x y z
N MET A 1 22.01 3.64 -14.98
CA MET A 1 22.52 2.47 -14.23
C MET A 1 21.31 1.72 -13.73
N ALA A 2 21.27 0.39 -13.86
CA ALA A 2 20.18 -0.42 -13.33
C ALA A 2 20.08 -0.20 -11.80
N ASN A 3 18.87 0.02 -11.31
CA ASN A 3 18.62 0.16 -9.88
C ASN A 3 18.51 -1.27 -9.29
N ASN A 4 19.57 -1.78 -8.68
CA ASN A 4 19.60 -3.15 -8.15
C ASN A 4 18.79 -3.34 -6.86
N LYS A 5 18.03 -2.33 -6.41
CA LYS A 5 17.23 -2.42 -5.20
C LYS A 5 15.97 -3.25 -5.40
N THR A 6 15.61 -4.00 -4.39
CA THR A 6 14.46 -4.91 -4.40
C THR A 6 13.28 -4.34 -3.64
N VAL A 7 12.11 -4.36 -4.27
CA VAL A 7 10.83 -3.87 -3.74
C VAL A 7 9.83 -5.01 -3.64
N ILE A 8 9.23 -5.19 -2.49
CA ILE A 8 8.05 -6.05 -2.33
C ILE A 8 6.80 -5.18 -2.50
N VAL A 9 5.86 -5.60 -3.37
CA VAL A 9 4.58 -4.91 -3.57
C VAL A 9 3.44 -5.88 -3.26
N THR A 10 2.65 -5.60 -2.23
CA THR A 10 1.46 -6.39 -1.90
C THR A 10 0.23 -5.86 -2.63
N GLY A 11 -0.74 -6.75 -2.95
CA GLY A 11 -1.91 -6.37 -3.74
C GLY A 11 -1.56 -5.96 -5.18
N ALA A 12 -0.52 -6.55 -5.76
CA ALA A 12 0.10 -6.15 -7.02
C ALA A 12 -0.74 -6.42 -8.28
N SER A 13 -1.83 -7.20 -8.19
CA SER A 13 -2.51 -7.73 -9.39
C SER A 13 -3.34 -6.72 -10.17
N GLN A 14 -3.73 -5.60 -9.59
CA GLN A 14 -4.63 -4.62 -10.21
C GLN A 14 -4.54 -3.24 -9.53
N GLY A 15 -5.19 -2.23 -10.13
CA GLY A 15 -5.35 -0.89 -9.55
C GLY A 15 -4.02 -0.24 -9.18
N ILE A 16 -3.95 0.32 -7.97
CA ILE A 16 -2.76 1.04 -7.47
C ILE A 16 -1.53 0.12 -7.46
N GLY A 17 -1.67 -1.12 -6.95
CA GLY A 17 -0.54 -2.05 -6.86
C GLY A 17 0.07 -2.39 -8.21
N ALA A 18 -0.75 -2.62 -9.25
CA ALA A 18 -0.27 -2.87 -10.60
C ALA A 18 0.43 -1.62 -11.19
N ALA A 19 -0.10 -0.42 -10.95
CA ALA A 19 0.52 0.82 -11.39
C ALA A 19 1.89 1.06 -10.69
N VAL A 20 1.99 0.73 -9.40
CA VAL A 20 3.25 0.78 -8.65
C VAL A 20 4.27 -0.18 -9.25
N VAL A 21 3.88 -1.44 -9.49
CA VAL A 21 4.77 -2.44 -10.14
C VAL A 21 5.30 -1.90 -11.48
N GLN A 22 4.41 -1.38 -12.33
CA GLN A 22 4.81 -0.85 -13.63
C GLN A 22 5.77 0.34 -13.49
N SER A 23 5.45 1.32 -12.63
CA SER A 23 6.30 2.50 -12.40
C SER A 23 7.69 2.15 -11.86
N LEU A 24 7.78 1.10 -11.03
CA LEU A 24 9.05 0.66 -10.46
C LEU A 24 9.88 -0.16 -11.47
N LEU A 25 9.25 -0.99 -12.31
CA LEU A 25 9.93 -1.71 -13.40
C LEU A 25 10.56 -0.74 -14.39
N GLU A 26 9.85 0.33 -14.75
CA GLU A 26 10.37 1.39 -15.65
C GLU A 26 11.60 2.11 -15.07
N ARG A 27 11.74 2.12 -13.75
CA ARG A 27 12.90 2.67 -13.01
C ARG A 27 14.01 1.65 -12.74
N GLY A 28 13.86 0.41 -13.21
CA GLY A 28 14.86 -0.63 -13.08
C GLY A 28 14.95 -1.30 -11.71
N TYR A 29 13.93 -1.20 -10.88
CA TYR A 29 13.85 -1.94 -9.61
C TYR A 29 13.60 -3.43 -9.85
N ASN A 30 14.14 -4.27 -8.97
CA ASN A 30 13.73 -5.67 -8.83
C ASN A 30 12.44 -5.73 -8.00
N ILE A 31 11.46 -6.51 -8.44
CA ILE A 31 10.13 -6.52 -7.82
C ILE A 31 9.69 -7.94 -7.49
N VAL A 32 9.21 -8.12 -6.26
CA VAL A 32 8.39 -9.27 -5.88
C VAL A 32 6.97 -8.79 -5.65
N GLY A 33 6.10 -9.07 -6.61
CA GLY A 33 4.67 -8.75 -6.54
C GLY A 33 3.88 -9.91 -5.93
N THR A 34 2.96 -9.62 -4.99
CA THR A 34 2.08 -10.65 -4.43
C THR A 34 0.62 -10.21 -4.40
N SER A 35 -0.26 -11.15 -4.65
CA SER A 35 -1.70 -11.12 -4.37
C SER A 35 -2.24 -12.54 -4.44
N ARG A 36 -3.51 -12.77 -4.10
CA ARG A 36 -4.16 -14.09 -4.15
C ARG A 36 -4.03 -14.80 -5.50
N SER A 37 -3.90 -14.05 -6.60
CA SER A 37 -3.76 -14.59 -7.97
C SER A 37 -2.97 -13.63 -8.87
N VAL A 38 -1.84 -13.14 -8.40
CA VAL A 38 -1.01 -12.18 -9.13
C VAL A 38 -0.43 -12.77 -10.42
N SER A 39 -0.21 -14.07 -10.48
CA SER A 39 0.23 -14.78 -11.69
C SER A 39 -0.71 -14.60 -12.88
N LYS A 40 -2.00 -14.30 -12.62
CA LYS A 40 -3.04 -14.06 -13.64
C LYS A 40 -3.19 -12.56 -13.99
N ALA A 41 -2.38 -11.67 -13.46
CA ALA A 41 -2.51 -10.22 -13.65
C ALA A 41 -2.07 -9.71 -15.04
N GLY A 42 -1.51 -10.59 -15.88
CA GLY A 42 -1.13 -10.24 -17.26
C GLY A 42 0.15 -9.42 -17.38
N PHE A 43 1.00 -9.39 -16.36
CA PHE A 43 2.32 -8.75 -16.46
C PHE A 43 3.19 -9.44 -17.51
N LYS A 44 3.90 -8.64 -18.31
CA LYS A 44 4.89 -9.17 -19.23
C LYS A 44 6.06 -9.78 -18.44
N PRO A 45 6.59 -10.93 -18.88
CA PRO A 45 7.79 -11.49 -18.25
C PRO A 45 8.95 -10.49 -18.25
N SER A 46 9.63 -10.41 -17.11
CA SER A 46 10.80 -9.54 -16.92
C SER A 46 11.79 -10.23 -15.96
N PRO A 47 13.09 -10.13 -16.20
CA PRO A 47 14.09 -10.65 -15.26
C PRO A 47 14.01 -9.95 -13.88
N ASN A 48 13.48 -8.74 -13.86
CA ASN A 48 13.32 -7.90 -12.67
C ASN A 48 11.96 -8.07 -11.99
N LEU A 49 11.10 -9.00 -12.45
CA LEU A 49 9.79 -9.24 -11.84
C LEU A 49 9.61 -10.70 -11.46
N THR A 50 9.24 -10.93 -10.22
CA THR A 50 8.80 -12.24 -9.72
C THR A 50 7.44 -12.11 -9.05
N LEU A 51 6.53 -13.03 -9.36
CA LEU A 51 5.16 -13.03 -8.88
C LEU A 51 4.93 -14.20 -7.92
N VAL A 52 4.33 -13.93 -6.77
CA VAL A 52 4.03 -14.95 -5.74
C VAL A 52 2.54 -14.90 -5.41
N ASP A 53 1.82 -15.93 -5.79
CA ASP A 53 0.41 -16.08 -5.40
C ASP A 53 0.28 -16.45 -3.92
N GLY A 54 -0.65 -15.80 -3.22
CA GLY A 54 -0.98 -16.08 -1.83
C GLY A 54 -1.80 -14.97 -1.18
N ASP A 55 -2.45 -15.29 -0.07
CA ASP A 55 -3.15 -14.34 0.78
C ASP A 55 -2.16 -13.74 1.79
N ILE A 56 -1.92 -12.44 1.69
CA ILE A 56 -0.95 -11.74 2.55
C ILE A 56 -1.39 -11.69 4.03
N GLY A 57 -2.66 -11.90 4.34
CA GLY A 57 -3.15 -12.11 5.69
C GLY A 57 -2.68 -13.43 6.33
N GLN A 58 -1.96 -14.28 5.58
CA GLN A 58 -1.35 -15.49 6.09
C GLN A 58 0.17 -15.30 6.26
N ALA A 59 0.71 -15.58 7.44
CA ALA A 59 2.13 -15.44 7.74
C ALA A 59 3.00 -16.24 6.76
N SER A 60 2.58 -17.44 6.38
CA SER A 60 3.28 -18.30 5.42
C SER A 60 3.43 -17.67 4.03
N THR A 61 2.45 -16.86 3.60
CA THR A 61 2.57 -16.09 2.36
C THR A 61 3.63 -15.00 2.48
N ALA A 62 3.63 -14.26 3.60
CA ALA A 62 4.64 -13.24 3.85
C ALA A 62 6.07 -13.83 3.89
N GLU A 63 6.24 -14.98 4.54
CA GLU A 63 7.49 -15.73 4.57
C GLU A 63 7.95 -16.11 3.15
N LYS A 64 7.06 -16.70 2.35
CA LYS A 64 7.35 -17.07 0.96
C LYS A 64 7.76 -15.87 0.11
N VAL A 65 7.07 -14.74 0.27
CA VAL A 65 7.36 -13.49 -0.46
C VAL A 65 8.74 -12.94 -0.07
N ALA A 66 9.02 -12.84 1.23
CA ALA A 66 10.31 -12.35 1.74
C ALA A 66 11.46 -13.28 1.30
N GLN A 67 11.29 -14.59 1.44
CA GLN A 67 12.27 -15.59 1.00
C GLN A 67 12.53 -15.49 -0.52
N THR A 68 11.49 -15.26 -1.31
CA THR A 68 11.61 -15.07 -2.77
C THR A 68 12.44 -13.83 -3.10
N ALA A 69 12.22 -12.72 -2.40
CA ALA A 69 12.97 -11.49 -2.60
C ALA A 69 14.48 -11.71 -2.31
N ILE A 70 14.78 -12.35 -1.19
CA ILE A 70 16.15 -12.63 -0.77
C ILE A 70 16.84 -13.62 -1.72
N SER A 71 16.19 -14.74 -2.03
CA SER A 71 16.80 -15.79 -2.87
C SER A 71 16.97 -15.38 -4.33
N LYS A 72 16.03 -14.57 -4.88
CA LYS A 72 16.06 -14.17 -6.28
C LYS A 72 16.91 -12.93 -6.54
N PHE A 73 16.87 -11.95 -5.63
CA PHE A 73 17.45 -10.63 -5.82
C PHE A 73 18.49 -10.23 -4.75
N GLY A 74 18.64 -11.02 -3.70
CA GLY A 74 19.67 -10.83 -2.68
C GLY A 74 19.32 -9.83 -1.58
N SER A 75 18.24 -9.06 -1.69
CA SER A 75 17.90 -8.01 -0.71
C SER A 75 16.39 -7.78 -0.60
N ILE A 76 16.00 -7.06 0.47
CA ILE A 76 14.74 -6.33 0.58
C ILE A 76 15.11 -4.90 0.95
N ASP A 77 14.90 -3.96 0.03
CA ASP A 77 15.22 -2.54 0.23
C ASP A 77 13.98 -1.70 0.49
N HIS A 78 12.86 -2.09 -0.10
CA HIS A 78 11.59 -1.37 0.04
C HIS A 78 10.41 -2.32 0.13
N VAL A 79 9.36 -1.90 0.86
CA VAL A 79 8.06 -2.56 0.88
C VAL A 79 6.96 -1.55 0.55
N VAL A 80 6.06 -1.91 -0.35
CA VAL A 80 4.82 -1.19 -0.61
C VAL A 80 3.66 -2.03 -0.13
N ASN A 81 3.12 -1.68 1.04
CA ASN A 81 1.93 -2.28 1.62
C ASN A 81 0.67 -1.69 0.99
N ASN A 82 0.28 -2.27 -0.14
CA ASN A 82 -0.91 -1.83 -0.89
C ASN A 82 -2.08 -2.82 -0.79
N ALA A 83 -1.85 -4.08 -0.48
CA ALA A 83 -2.94 -5.03 -0.28
C ALA A 83 -3.94 -4.50 0.75
N GLY A 84 -5.21 -4.50 0.38
CA GLY A 84 -6.26 -4.03 1.27
C GLY A 84 -7.64 -4.27 0.68
N ILE A 85 -8.61 -4.41 1.55
CA ILE A 85 -10.04 -4.46 1.23
C ILE A 85 -10.75 -3.28 1.87
N PHE A 86 -11.85 -2.88 1.26
CA PHE A 86 -12.68 -1.79 1.71
C PHE A 86 -14.15 -2.10 1.43
N SER A 87 -15.01 -1.75 2.35
CA SER A 87 -16.46 -1.74 2.18
C SER A 87 -17.05 -0.52 2.86
N ALA A 88 -18.11 0.07 2.29
CA ALA A 88 -18.81 1.20 2.88
C ALA A 88 -20.26 0.80 3.15
N LYS A 89 -20.65 0.81 4.43
CA LYS A 89 -22.02 0.54 4.89
C LYS A 89 -22.22 1.05 6.33
N PRO A 90 -23.47 1.18 6.80
CA PRO A 90 -23.74 1.60 8.17
C PRO A 90 -22.98 0.75 9.20
N PHE A 91 -22.54 1.39 10.28
CA PHE A 91 -21.75 0.73 11.34
C PHE A 91 -22.42 -0.53 11.90
N THR A 92 -23.75 -0.49 12.08
CA THR A 92 -24.58 -1.58 12.61
C THR A 92 -24.67 -2.79 11.68
N ASP A 93 -24.33 -2.65 10.41
CA ASP A 93 -24.55 -3.68 9.39
C ASP A 93 -23.28 -4.51 9.13
N TYR A 94 -22.17 -4.16 9.76
CA TYR A 94 -20.94 -4.96 9.64
C TYR A 94 -21.02 -6.23 10.46
N THR A 95 -20.70 -7.34 9.83
CA THR A 95 -20.58 -8.64 10.53
C THR A 95 -19.20 -8.81 11.15
N ALA A 96 -19.10 -9.70 12.13
CA ALA A 96 -17.83 -10.07 12.74
C ALA A 96 -16.84 -10.68 11.72
N GLU A 97 -17.34 -11.39 10.71
CA GLU A 97 -16.53 -11.98 9.65
C GLU A 97 -15.92 -10.90 8.75
N GLU A 98 -16.70 -9.91 8.34
CA GLU A 98 -16.21 -8.78 7.54
C GLU A 98 -15.16 -7.96 8.30
N PHE A 99 -15.37 -7.74 9.60
CA PHE A 99 -14.37 -7.08 10.45
C PHE A 99 -13.07 -7.90 10.51
N ARG A 100 -13.16 -9.21 10.76
CA ARG A 100 -11.98 -10.09 10.76
C ARG A 100 -11.26 -10.09 9.42
N GLY A 101 -11.99 -10.10 8.30
CA GLY A 101 -11.41 -10.00 6.96
C GLY A 101 -10.65 -8.69 6.73
N LEU A 102 -11.20 -7.56 7.22
CA LEU A 102 -10.52 -6.25 7.18
C LEU A 102 -9.24 -6.26 8.02
N VAL A 103 -9.29 -6.83 9.23
CA VAL A 103 -8.10 -6.95 10.11
C VAL A 103 -7.06 -7.85 9.45
N SER A 104 -7.45 -9.02 8.98
CA SER A 104 -6.51 -9.98 8.39
C SER A 104 -5.81 -9.39 7.16
N THR A 105 -6.55 -8.85 6.19
CA THR A 105 -5.93 -8.33 4.97
C THR A 105 -5.16 -7.03 5.22
N ASN A 106 -5.76 -6.07 5.95
CA ASN A 106 -5.22 -4.71 6.03
C ASN A 106 -4.16 -4.55 7.12
N LEU A 107 -4.27 -5.28 8.25
CA LEU A 107 -3.35 -5.15 9.39
C LEU A 107 -2.39 -6.34 9.51
N GLU A 108 -2.89 -7.59 9.57
CA GLU A 108 -2.01 -8.77 9.67
C GLU A 108 -1.11 -8.85 8.44
N GLY A 109 -1.66 -8.60 7.24
CA GLY A 109 -0.88 -8.56 6.01
C GLY A 109 0.23 -7.50 6.04
N PHE A 110 -0.03 -6.32 6.60
CA PHE A 110 1.00 -5.30 6.85
C PHE A 110 2.05 -5.81 7.85
N ILE A 111 1.60 -6.33 8.99
CA ILE A 111 2.49 -6.73 10.08
C ILE A 111 3.45 -7.83 9.63
N PHE A 112 2.93 -8.92 9.05
CA PHE A 112 3.75 -10.09 8.71
C PHE A 112 4.86 -9.75 7.72
N ILE A 113 4.54 -9.09 6.62
CA ILE A 113 5.58 -8.78 5.61
C ILE A 113 6.52 -7.68 6.09
N THR A 114 6.02 -6.69 6.83
CA THR A 114 6.83 -5.58 7.32
C THR A 114 7.85 -6.04 8.36
N GLN A 115 7.46 -6.92 9.28
CA GLN A 115 8.40 -7.48 10.27
C GLN A 115 9.55 -8.25 9.60
N LEU A 116 9.26 -9.07 8.61
CA LEU A 116 10.28 -9.81 7.86
C LEU A 116 11.21 -8.88 7.09
N ALA A 117 10.62 -7.87 6.42
CA ALA A 117 11.39 -6.90 5.65
C ALA A 117 12.30 -6.05 6.55
N VAL A 118 11.78 -5.56 7.68
CA VAL A 118 12.58 -4.77 8.64
C VAL A 118 13.72 -5.59 9.21
N LYS A 119 13.49 -6.86 9.61
CA LYS A 119 14.57 -7.77 10.06
C LYS A 119 15.67 -7.90 8.98
N GLN A 120 15.26 -8.05 7.72
CA GLN A 120 16.21 -8.14 6.60
C GLN A 120 16.96 -6.82 6.38
N MET A 121 16.28 -5.67 6.40
CA MET A 121 16.89 -4.33 6.26
C MET A 121 17.90 -4.05 7.38
N LEU A 122 17.59 -4.44 8.61
CA LEU A 122 18.51 -4.34 9.76
C LEU A 122 19.75 -5.22 9.56
N SER A 123 19.57 -6.45 9.10
CA SER A 123 20.67 -7.38 8.81
C SER A 123 21.56 -6.88 7.66
N GLN A 124 20.98 -6.24 6.65
CA GLN A 124 21.72 -5.64 5.52
C GLN A 124 22.52 -4.41 5.93
N GLY A 125 22.07 -3.65 6.94
CA GLY A 125 22.71 -2.41 7.40
C GLY A 125 22.65 -1.24 6.41
N THR A 126 21.88 -1.36 5.32
CA THR A 126 21.79 -0.36 4.24
C THR A 126 20.61 0.59 4.39
N GLY A 127 19.78 0.38 5.43
CA GLY A 127 18.50 1.07 5.58
C GLY A 127 17.44 0.57 4.60
N GLY A 128 16.39 1.37 4.40
CA GLY A 128 15.30 1.01 3.50
C GLY A 128 14.06 1.89 3.66
N SER A 129 12.94 1.48 3.07
CA SER A 129 11.66 2.16 3.32
C SER A 129 10.45 1.23 3.26
N VAL A 130 9.44 1.58 4.03
CA VAL A 130 8.10 1.00 4.00
C VAL A 130 7.10 2.09 3.66
N THR A 131 6.33 1.91 2.59
CA THR A 131 5.27 2.83 2.18
C THR A 131 3.94 2.10 2.19
N SER A 132 2.96 2.61 2.96
CA SER A 132 1.64 1.99 3.11
C SER A 132 0.57 2.78 2.35
N ILE A 133 -0.39 2.08 1.73
CA ILE A 133 -1.58 2.70 1.14
C ILE A 133 -2.69 2.73 2.19
N THR A 134 -3.02 3.93 2.66
CA THR A 134 -4.07 4.16 3.67
C THR A 134 -5.36 4.71 3.01
N ALA A 135 -5.96 5.75 3.53
CA ALA A 135 -7.11 6.42 2.94
C ALA A 135 -7.27 7.84 3.52
N ALA A 136 -7.63 8.80 2.70
CA ALA A 136 -7.93 10.17 3.15
C ALA A 136 -9.09 10.20 4.16
N LEU A 137 -10.08 9.33 4.00
CA LEU A 137 -11.21 9.16 4.94
C LEU A 137 -10.79 8.84 6.37
N ALA A 138 -9.57 8.30 6.59
CA ALA A 138 -9.08 8.02 7.93
C ALA A 138 -8.75 9.29 8.73
N LYS A 139 -8.51 10.42 8.04
CA LYS A 139 -8.31 11.74 8.63
C LYS A 139 -9.60 12.55 8.67
N ASN A 140 -10.33 12.57 7.57
CA ASN A 140 -11.52 13.40 7.40
C ASN A 140 -12.68 12.60 6.83
N PRO A 141 -13.63 12.14 7.66
CA PRO A 141 -14.83 11.44 7.22
C PRO A 141 -15.70 12.33 6.34
N ILE A 142 -16.34 11.75 5.34
CA ILE A 142 -17.25 12.44 4.41
C ILE A 142 -18.69 12.06 4.77
N ALA A 143 -19.54 13.05 4.99
CA ALA A 143 -20.96 12.84 5.24
C ALA A 143 -21.61 12.07 4.07
N GLY A 144 -22.40 11.04 4.38
CA GLY A 144 -23.02 10.17 3.37
C GLY A 144 -22.13 9.02 2.89
N VAL A 145 -20.88 8.91 3.35
CA VAL A 145 -19.99 7.78 3.08
C VAL A 145 -19.71 7.00 4.38
N PRO A 146 -20.59 6.05 4.75
CA PRO A 146 -20.43 5.30 5.99
C PRO A 146 -19.31 4.26 5.85
N ALA A 147 -18.14 4.54 6.41
CA ALA A 147 -16.94 3.69 6.28
C ALA A 147 -16.17 3.55 7.62
N SER A 148 -16.86 3.65 8.75
CA SER A 148 -16.22 3.66 10.08
C SER A 148 -15.35 2.43 10.36
N ILE A 149 -15.83 1.23 10.04
CA ILE A 149 -15.08 -0.01 10.31
C ILE A 149 -13.79 -0.12 9.47
N PRO A 150 -13.78 0.11 8.15
CA PRO A 150 -12.51 0.18 7.40
C PRO A 150 -11.52 1.22 7.94
N MET A 151 -12.02 2.32 8.52
CA MET A 151 -11.15 3.37 9.06
C MET A 151 -10.43 2.96 10.34
N ILE A 152 -10.88 1.94 11.06
CA ILE A 152 -10.11 1.32 12.16
C ILE A 152 -8.77 0.81 11.62
N THR A 153 -8.79 0.08 10.51
CA THR A 153 -7.56 -0.47 9.92
C THR A 153 -6.72 0.60 9.23
N LYS A 154 -7.34 1.50 8.46
CA LYS A 154 -6.61 2.55 7.74
C LYS A 154 -6.06 3.64 8.67
N GLY A 155 -6.80 4.01 9.71
CA GLY A 155 -6.32 4.90 10.77
C GLY A 155 -5.20 4.26 11.60
N GLY A 156 -5.33 2.95 11.90
CA GLY A 156 -4.26 2.17 12.54
C GLY A 156 -2.97 2.18 11.74
N LEU A 157 -3.05 2.05 10.40
CA LEU A 157 -1.86 2.15 9.52
C LEU A 157 -1.24 3.56 9.53
N ASN A 158 -2.02 4.63 9.65
CA ASN A 158 -1.47 5.98 9.83
C ASN A 158 -0.71 6.09 11.16
N ALA A 159 -1.31 5.61 12.25
CA ALA A 159 -0.70 5.67 13.59
C ALA A 159 0.60 4.85 13.67
N ILE A 160 0.60 3.62 13.16
CA ILE A 160 1.80 2.76 13.20
C ILE A 160 2.91 3.30 12.27
N THR A 161 2.58 3.98 11.18
CA THR A 161 3.56 4.63 10.30
C THR A 161 4.41 5.64 11.08
N VAL A 162 3.78 6.49 11.89
CA VAL A 162 4.48 7.48 12.72
C VAL A 162 5.32 6.81 13.80
N SER A 163 4.77 5.78 14.46
CA SER A 163 5.46 5.04 15.51
C SER A 163 6.73 4.34 15.00
N LEU A 164 6.61 3.59 13.89
CA LEU A 164 7.75 2.87 13.30
C LEU A 164 8.78 3.83 12.68
N ALA A 165 8.35 4.98 12.16
CA ALA A 165 9.26 6.02 11.69
C ALA A 165 10.19 6.51 12.80
N SER A 166 9.67 6.71 14.00
CA SER A 166 10.46 7.08 15.19
C SER A 166 11.36 5.93 15.65
N GLU A 167 10.80 4.70 15.71
CA GLU A 167 11.51 3.51 16.21
C GLU A 167 12.73 3.16 15.38
N TYR A 168 12.63 3.24 14.05
CA TYR A 168 13.69 2.80 13.13
C TYR A 168 14.47 3.92 12.46
N ALA A 169 14.27 5.19 12.84
CA ALA A 169 14.99 6.35 12.26
C ALA A 169 16.51 6.19 12.31
N LYS A 170 17.06 5.75 13.45
CA LYS A 170 18.50 5.55 13.64
C LYS A 170 19.07 4.44 12.76
N SER A 171 18.24 3.49 12.33
CA SER A 171 18.61 2.42 11.41
C SER A 171 18.46 2.81 9.95
N ASN A 172 18.12 4.09 9.66
CA ASN A 172 17.86 4.59 8.31
C ASN A 172 16.75 3.81 7.58
N ILE A 173 15.76 3.28 8.31
CA ILE A 173 14.57 2.65 7.75
C ILE A 173 13.42 3.64 7.92
N ARG A 174 12.86 4.08 6.80
CA ARG A 174 11.83 5.11 6.76
C ARG A 174 10.45 4.48 6.60
N PHE A 175 9.47 5.03 7.28
CA PHE A 175 8.07 4.63 7.20
C PHE A 175 7.21 5.80 6.80
N ASN A 176 6.47 5.66 5.71
CA ASN A 176 5.55 6.67 5.22
C ASN A 176 4.25 6.02 4.73
N ALA A 177 3.23 6.84 4.53
CA ALA A 177 1.97 6.40 3.95
C ALA A 177 1.53 7.34 2.82
N VAL A 178 0.86 6.79 1.82
CA VAL A 178 0.04 7.55 0.88
C VAL A 178 -1.41 7.34 1.28
N ALA A 179 -2.15 8.42 1.43
CA ALA A 179 -3.57 8.43 1.76
C ALA A 179 -4.39 8.89 0.53
N PRO A 180 -4.83 7.96 -0.33
CA PRO A 180 -5.63 8.31 -1.49
C PRO A 180 -7.04 8.77 -1.10
N GLY A 181 -7.61 9.66 -1.93
CA GLY A 181 -9.04 9.83 -2.05
C GLY A 181 -9.66 8.72 -2.91
N VAL A 182 -10.63 9.09 -3.75
CA VAL A 182 -11.18 8.16 -4.74
C VAL A 182 -10.20 7.98 -5.89
N VAL A 183 -9.90 6.73 -6.23
CA VAL A 183 -8.99 6.35 -7.33
C VAL A 183 -9.74 5.51 -8.35
N ASP A 184 -9.61 5.82 -9.64
CA ASP A 184 -10.21 5.04 -10.74
C ASP A 184 -9.55 3.67 -10.84
N THR A 185 -10.09 2.71 -10.13
CA THR A 185 -9.61 1.33 -10.02
C THR A 185 -10.78 0.36 -10.02
N PRO A 186 -10.55 -0.95 -10.18
CA PRO A 186 -11.61 -1.96 -10.08
C PRO A 186 -12.43 -1.91 -8.78
N LEU A 187 -11.90 -1.33 -7.71
CA LEU A 187 -12.62 -1.13 -6.45
C LEU A 187 -13.88 -0.25 -6.64
N HIS A 188 -13.83 0.72 -7.53
CA HIS A 188 -14.90 1.70 -7.78
C HIS A 188 -15.65 1.50 -9.09
N ARG A 189 -15.43 0.37 -9.81
CA ARG A 189 -16.03 0.14 -11.14
C ARG A 189 -17.57 0.21 -11.19
N ASN A 190 -18.24 -0.12 -10.08
CA ASN A 190 -19.67 -0.13 -9.96
C ASN A 190 -20.26 1.18 -9.40
N ASN A 191 -19.42 2.15 -9.04
CA ASN A 191 -19.87 3.42 -8.49
C ASN A 191 -20.02 4.46 -9.61
N PRO A 192 -21.11 5.27 -9.61
CA PRO A 192 -21.29 6.35 -10.58
C PRO A 192 -20.14 7.36 -10.52
N LYS A 193 -19.41 7.55 -11.62
CA LYS A 193 -18.23 8.46 -11.65
C LYS A 193 -18.58 9.89 -11.27
N ASN A 194 -19.77 10.38 -11.65
CA ASN A 194 -20.22 11.73 -11.29
C ASN A 194 -20.37 11.88 -9.77
N PHE A 195 -20.91 10.88 -9.08
CA PHE A 195 -20.96 10.88 -7.63
C PHE A 195 -19.55 10.85 -7.02
N LEU A 196 -18.68 9.98 -7.51
CA LEU A 196 -17.31 9.88 -6.99
C LEU A 196 -16.54 11.19 -7.07
N LYS A 197 -16.74 11.99 -8.14
CA LYS A 197 -16.13 13.32 -8.30
C LYS A 197 -16.55 14.31 -7.23
N THR A 198 -17.78 14.20 -6.70
CA THR A 198 -18.26 15.09 -5.64
C THR A 198 -17.62 14.83 -4.27
N LEU A 199 -16.82 13.76 -4.15
CA LEU A 199 -16.14 13.39 -2.91
C LEU A 199 -14.75 14.06 -2.75
N SER A 200 -14.43 15.01 -3.62
CA SER A 200 -13.22 15.83 -3.48
C SER A 200 -13.51 17.29 -3.88
N PRO A 201 -12.89 18.29 -3.24
CA PRO A 201 -13.03 19.70 -3.60
C PRO A 201 -12.63 20.01 -5.04
N MET A 202 -11.62 19.33 -5.58
CA MET A 202 -11.21 19.52 -6.97
C MET A 202 -12.19 18.94 -7.99
N GLY A 203 -13.23 18.19 -7.55
CA GLY A 203 -14.20 17.56 -8.45
C GLY A 203 -13.59 16.49 -9.35
N THR A 204 -12.48 15.90 -8.94
CA THR A 204 -11.70 14.92 -9.74
C THR A 204 -11.63 13.57 -9.04
N ILE A 205 -11.30 12.55 -9.83
CA ILE A 205 -10.95 11.20 -9.37
C ILE A 205 -9.50 10.99 -9.78
N SER A 206 -8.64 10.59 -8.83
CA SER A 206 -7.26 10.26 -9.14
C SER A 206 -7.17 9.00 -10.02
N ASN A 207 -6.14 8.93 -10.85
CA ASN A 207 -5.77 7.68 -11.51
C ASN A 207 -4.73 6.91 -10.68
N ALA A 208 -4.59 5.62 -10.95
CA ALA A 208 -3.68 4.76 -10.19
C ALA A 208 -2.20 5.18 -10.32
N LYS A 209 -1.83 5.83 -11.43
CA LYS A 209 -0.46 6.31 -11.65
C LYS A 209 -0.10 7.47 -10.74
N GLU A 210 -1.03 8.40 -10.46
CA GLU A 210 -0.79 9.52 -9.53
C GLU A 210 -0.46 9.01 -8.13
N ILE A 211 -1.13 7.92 -7.70
CA ILE A 211 -0.82 7.26 -6.42
C ILE A 211 0.54 6.56 -6.49
N ALA A 212 0.85 5.89 -7.60
CA ALA A 212 2.15 5.24 -7.79
C ALA A 212 3.31 6.25 -7.79
N ASP A 213 3.13 7.43 -8.38
CA ASP A 213 4.13 8.49 -8.37
C ASP A 213 4.39 9.02 -6.93
N ALA A 214 3.34 9.16 -6.12
CA ALA A 214 3.48 9.50 -4.70
C ALA A 214 4.22 8.41 -3.89
N VAL A 215 3.94 7.13 -4.17
CA VAL A 215 4.67 6.00 -3.57
C VAL A 215 6.15 6.07 -3.92
N VAL A 216 6.48 6.26 -5.20
CA VAL A 216 7.88 6.38 -5.67
C VAL A 216 8.57 7.56 -4.99
N TYR A 217 7.90 8.72 -4.92
CA TYR A 217 8.44 9.88 -4.22
C TYR A 217 8.81 9.55 -2.76
N LEU A 218 7.90 8.95 -1.99
CA LEU A 218 8.16 8.59 -0.60
C LEU A 218 9.24 7.50 -0.45
N MET A 219 9.35 6.59 -1.41
CA MET A 219 10.42 5.60 -1.44
C MET A 219 11.79 6.23 -1.65
N GLU A 220 11.90 7.23 -2.51
CA GLU A 220 13.17 7.85 -2.94
C GLU A 220 13.56 9.06 -2.08
N ALA A 221 12.60 9.74 -1.43
CA ALA A 221 12.82 10.93 -0.61
C ALA A 221 13.55 10.60 0.70
N ARG A 222 14.88 10.76 0.70
CA ARG A 222 15.79 10.29 1.77
C ARG A 222 15.52 10.90 3.14
N ASN A 223 14.98 12.11 3.21
CA ASN A 223 14.73 12.83 4.46
C ASN A 223 13.24 12.97 4.81
N VAL A 224 12.41 12.03 4.31
CA VAL A 224 10.97 11.97 4.60
C VAL A 224 10.66 10.67 5.32
N THR A 225 10.21 10.75 6.57
CA THR A 225 9.75 9.62 7.38
C THR A 225 8.65 10.07 8.34
N GLY A 226 7.68 9.21 8.61
CA GLY A 226 6.51 9.54 9.44
C GLY A 226 5.42 10.33 8.71
N GLU A 227 5.55 10.54 7.40
CA GLU A 227 4.62 11.32 6.60
C GLU A 227 3.42 10.49 6.13
N VAL A 228 2.23 11.12 6.15
CA VAL A 228 1.02 10.62 5.51
C VAL A 228 0.63 11.58 4.38
N LEU A 229 1.13 11.29 3.19
CA LEU A 229 0.93 12.12 2.00
C LEU A 229 -0.45 11.89 1.40
N HIS A 230 -1.27 12.92 1.38
CA HIS A 230 -2.62 12.87 0.80
C HIS A 230 -2.58 13.12 -0.71
N VAL A 231 -3.19 12.20 -1.46
CA VAL A 231 -3.40 12.31 -2.91
C VAL A 231 -4.90 12.10 -3.16
N ASP A 232 -5.70 13.13 -2.91
CA ASP A 232 -7.14 13.00 -2.71
C ASP A 232 -7.98 14.17 -3.25
N GLY A 233 -7.36 15.05 -4.03
CA GLY A 233 -8.04 16.24 -4.56
C GLY A 233 -8.55 17.20 -3.47
N GLY A 234 -7.90 17.19 -2.29
CA GLY A 234 -8.24 18.05 -1.15
C GLY A 234 -9.31 17.47 -0.22
N ALA A 235 -9.73 16.22 -0.38
CA ALA A 235 -10.79 15.62 0.46
C ALA A 235 -10.48 15.63 1.96
N HIS A 236 -9.19 15.64 2.34
CA HIS A 236 -8.76 15.64 3.75
C HIS A 236 -8.76 17.02 4.42
N VAL A 237 -8.93 18.13 3.68
CA VAL A 237 -8.75 19.48 4.27
C VAL A 237 -10.01 20.04 4.95
N GLY A 238 -11.14 19.33 4.94
CA GLY A 238 -12.35 19.72 5.63
C GLY A 238 -13.57 19.82 4.75
N ARG A 239 -14.54 20.63 5.18
CA ARG A 239 -15.80 20.85 4.44
C ARG A 239 -15.59 21.86 3.32
N TRP A 240 -16.13 21.57 2.14
CA TRP A 240 -16.17 22.44 0.97
C TRP A 240 -17.58 22.55 0.39
#